data_2af62f1cef506d193ca151704c48549c
#
_entry.id   2af62f1cef506d193ca151704c48549c
#
_cell.length_a   1.000
_cell.length_b   1.000
_cell.length_c   1.000
_cell.angle_alpha   90.00
_cell.angle_beta   90.00
_cell.angle_gamma   90.00
#
_symmetry.space_group_name_H-M   'P 1'
#
loop_
_entity.id
_entity.type
_entity.pdbx_description
1 polymer ?
#
loop_
_entity_poly.entity_id
_entity_poly.type
_entity_poly.pdbx_seq_one_letter_code
_entity_poly.pdbx_strand_id
1 'polypeptide(L)'
;MRFAIEPRSDHLYAFLQGRQTGGEMHEFLVAVHAACGEHKCPKILMSIRASRPVFKPEDYGISTYVNELVTPKCQVALVGDTRELNAAHEYIEVCARQQSMNVRAFGDEAAALRWLRESPQPKQRYQFTRIVAQGAPEAAGVYALWDGEELVHCGHAETIRSSLLSHLERTPATHYSWEVCADPAREAELLREYQRRRPG
;
A
#
# COMPACT_ATOMS: atom_id res chain seq x y z
N MET A 1 -6.37 13.03 20.05
CA MET A 1 -6.45 13.10 18.59
C MET A 1 -6.94 14.48 18.13
N ARG A 2 -6.40 15.00 17.04
CA ARG A 2 -6.90 16.19 16.32
C ARG A 2 -6.96 15.84 14.84
N PHE A 3 -8.01 16.26 14.15
CA PHE A 3 -8.06 16.13 12.69
C PHE A 3 -8.77 17.32 12.05
N ALA A 4 -8.48 17.54 10.77
CA ALA A 4 -9.12 18.53 9.94
C ALA A 4 -9.33 17.93 8.54
N ILE A 5 -10.44 18.25 7.91
CA ILE A 5 -10.77 17.81 6.56
C ILE A 5 -11.15 19.05 5.76
N GLU A 6 -10.40 19.30 4.69
CA GLU A 6 -10.52 20.51 3.91
C GLU A 6 -10.65 20.18 2.42
N PRO A 7 -11.71 20.61 1.75
CA PRO A 7 -11.77 20.51 0.29
C PRO A 7 -10.77 21.49 -0.33
N ARG A 8 -9.96 20.97 -1.25
CA ARG A 8 -9.05 21.71 -2.12
C ARG A 8 -9.59 21.71 -3.54
N SER A 9 -8.96 22.44 -4.45
CA SER A 9 -9.43 22.58 -5.83
C SER A 9 -9.52 21.26 -6.59
N ASP A 10 -8.62 20.29 -6.29
CA ASP A 10 -8.46 19.03 -7.04
C ASP A 10 -8.44 17.78 -6.16
N HIS A 11 -8.50 17.91 -4.82
CA HIS A 11 -8.50 16.80 -3.87
C HIS A 11 -9.11 17.19 -2.52
N LEU A 12 -9.44 16.19 -1.72
CA LEU A 12 -9.77 16.35 -0.30
C LEU A 12 -8.49 16.20 0.52
N TYR A 13 -8.14 17.21 1.30
CA TYR A 13 -7.03 17.15 2.25
C TYR A 13 -7.56 16.71 3.61
N ALA A 14 -7.12 15.57 4.11
CA ALA A 14 -7.49 15.01 5.39
C ALA A 14 -6.26 14.91 6.29
N PHE A 15 -6.20 15.75 7.33
CA PHE A 15 -5.10 15.80 8.29
C PHE A 15 -5.50 15.12 9.59
N LEU A 16 -4.62 14.28 10.14
CA LEU A 16 -4.81 13.59 11.42
C LEU A 16 -3.53 13.67 12.25
N GLN A 17 -3.65 14.06 13.53
CA GLN A 17 -2.52 14.15 14.44
C GLN A 17 -2.83 13.55 15.82
N GLY A 18 -1.85 12.81 16.36
CA GLY A 18 -1.87 12.32 17.74
C GLY A 18 -2.84 11.18 18.00
N ARG A 19 -3.20 10.39 16.99
CA ARG A 19 -4.04 9.21 17.14
C ARG A 19 -3.31 8.10 17.90
N GLN A 20 -3.97 7.51 18.88
CA GLN A 20 -3.45 6.44 19.73
C GLN A 20 -4.22 5.12 19.61
N THR A 21 -5.49 5.17 19.20
CA THR A 21 -6.40 4.02 19.18
C THR A 21 -7.01 3.76 17.81
N GLY A 22 -7.54 2.55 17.60
CA GLY A 22 -8.30 2.19 16.41
C GLY A 22 -9.65 2.93 16.34
N GLY A 23 -10.30 3.18 17.48
CA GLY A 23 -11.53 3.96 17.53
C GLY A 23 -11.38 5.38 17.01
N GLU A 24 -10.26 6.03 17.34
CA GLU A 24 -9.91 7.35 16.79
C GLU A 24 -9.66 7.32 15.27
N MET A 25 -9.07 6.24 14.77
CA MET A 25 -8.92 6.06 13.33
C MET A 25 -10.28 5.90 12.65
N HIS A 26 -11.16 5.11 13.25
CA HIS A 26 -12.52 4.92 12.76
C HIS A 26 -13.29 6.24 12.68
N GLU A 27 -13.27 7.05 13.75
CA GLU A 27 -13.91 8.37 13.78
C GLU A 27 -13.40 9.27 12.64
N PHE A 28 -12.07 9.30 12.43
CA PHE A 28 -11.45 10.04 11.35
C PHE A 28 -11.91 9.55 9.97
N LEU A 29 -11.95 8.24 9.74
CA LEU A 29 -12.35 7.66 8.46
C LEU A 29 -13.84 7.92 8.15
N VAL A 30 -14.72 7.86 9.15
CA VAL A 30 -16.14 8.22 9.02
C VAL A 30 -16.29 9.68 8.59
N ALA A 31 -15.51 10.58 9.20
CA ALA A 31 -15.55 12.00 8.83
C ALA A 31 -15.01 12.23 7.41
N VAL A 32 -13.94 11.54 6.99
CA VAL A 32 -13.42 11.60 5.62
C VAL A 32 -14.46 11.09 4.63
N HIS A 33 -15.13 9.98 4.94
CA HIS A 33 -16.19 9.43 4.08
C HIS A 33 -17.33 10.43 3.87
N ALA A 34 -17.83 11.02 4.94
CA ALA A 34 -18.88 12.01 4.86
C ALA A 34 -18.48 13.21 3.97
N ALA A 35 -17.25 13.73 4.18
CA ALA A 35 -16.75 14.84 3.37
C ALA A 35 -16.56 14.46 1.88
N CYS A 36 -16.12 13.23 1.57
CA CYS A 36 -16.02 12.74 0.21
C CYS A 36 -17.38 12.72 -0.49
N GLY A 37 -18.43 12.28 0.20
CA GLY A 37 -19.80 12.27 -0.30
C GLY A 37 -20.33 13.69 -0.55
N GLU A 38 -20.12 14.60 0.41
CA GLU A 38 -20.56 16.00 0.35
C GLU A 38 -19.89 16.75 -0.82
N HIS A 39 -18.56 16.63 -0.93
CA HIS A 39 -17.80 17.36 -1.96
C HIS A 39 -17.66 16.61 -3.29
N LYS A 40 -18.15 15.37 -3.38
CA LYS A 40 -18.04 14.49 -4.58
C LYS A 40 -16.61 14.38 -5.09
N CYS A 41 -15.64 14.35 -4.17
CA CYS A 41 -14.21 14.37 -4.48
C CYS A 41 -13.62 12.94 -4.40
N PRO A 42 -13.21 12.33 -5.53
CA PRO A 42 -12.66 10.98 -5.53
C PRO A 42 -11.17 10.91 -5.18
N LYS A 43 -10.50 12.05 -5.00
CA LYS A 43 -9.07 12.15 -4.72
C LYS A 43 -8.84 12.62 -3.29
N ILE A 44 -8.09 11.84 -2.51
CA ILE A 44 -7.92 12.09 -1.09
C ILE A 44 -6.42 12.05 -0.75
N LEU A 45 -5.92 13.11 -0.13
CA LEU A 45 -4.61 13.14 0.53
C LEU A 45 -4.80 13.03 2.04
N MET A 46 -4.37 11.92 2.64
CA MET A 46 -4.36 11.71 4.08
C MET A 46 -2.97 11.96 4.65
N SER A 47 -2.79 13.04 5.38
CA SER A 47 -1.56 13.38 6.10
C SER A 47 -1.69 13.01 7.57
N ILE A 48 -1.01 11.93 8.00
CA ILE A 48 -1.11 11.36 9.34
C ILE A 48 0.19 11.63 10.09
N ARG A 49 0.09 12.34 11.23
CA ARG A 49 1.25 12.85 11.97
C ARG A 49 1.21 12.41 13.43
N ALA A 50 2.39 12.21 14.05
CA ALA A 50 2.55 11.92 15.47
C ALA A 50 1.53 10.87 15.99
N SER A 51 1.25 9.86 15.19
CA SER A 51 0.21 8.85 15.42
C SER A 51 0.82 7.48 15.58
N ARG A 52 0.18 6.63 16.37
CA ARG A 52 0.61 5.23 16.52
C ARG A 52 0.33 4.46 15.21
N PRO A 53 1.29 3.70 14.65
CA PRO A 53 1.06 2.87 13.48
C PRO A 53 -0.11 1.90 13.67
N VAL A 54 -0.91 1.69 12.63
CA VAL A 54 -1.96 0.65 12.60
C VAL A 54 -1.44 -0.48 11.72
N PHE A 55 -1.17 -1.61 12.36
CA PHE A 55 -0.91 -2.88 11.70
C PHE A 55 -2.15 -3.75 11.91
N LYS A 56 -2.60 -4.46 10.91
CA LYS A 56 -3.84 -5.24 10.91
C LYS A 56 -5.11 -4.36 11.03
N PRO A 57 -5.46 -3.62 9.98
CA PRO A 57 -6.68 -2.79 9.97
C PRO A 57 -7.95 -3.59 10.30
N GLU A 58 -7.96 -4.90 10.06
CA GLU A 58 -9.04 -5.84 10.33
C GLU A 58 -9.39 -5.90 11.83
N ASP A 59 -8.37 -5.86 12.71
CA ASP A 59 -8.55 -5.91 14.17
C ASP A 59 -9.31 -4.69 14.71
N TYR A 60 -9.41 -3.63 13.90
CA TYR A 60 -10.08 -2.37 14.25
C TYR A 60 -11.37 -2.11 13.46
N GLY A 61 -11.84 -3.10 12.69
CA GLY A 61 -13.00 -2.93 11.81
C GLY A 61 -12.79 -1.93 10.66
N ILE A 62 -11.54 -1.50 10.43
CA ILE A 62 -11.18 -0.50 9.41
C ILE A 62 -11.45 -1.01 8.00
N SER A 63 -11.35 -2.33 7.77
CA SER A 63 -11.60 -2.95 6.48
C SER A 63 -12.99 -2.64 5.91
N THR A 64 -14.03 -2.60 6.76
CA THR A 64 -15.39 -2.25 6.35
C THR A 64 -15.45 -0.81 5.84
N TYR A 65 -14.83 0.13 6.56
CA TYR A 65 -14.83 1.55 6.18
C TYR A 65 -13.88 1.86 5.02
N VAL A 66 -12.76 1.17 4.94
CA VAL A 66 -11.86 1.28 3.78
C VAL A 66 -12.58 0.80 2.52
N ASN A 67 -13.37 -0.26 2.59
CA ASN A 67 -14.17 -0.75 1.47
C ASN A 67 -15.30 0.22 1.09
N GLU A 68 -15.87 0.95 2.03
CA GLU A 68 -16.88 1.98 1.76
C GLU A 68 -16.26 3.28 1.23
N LEU A 69 -15.13 3.73 1.81
CA LEU A 69 -14.40 4.93 1.42
C LEU A 69 -13.68 4.80 0.09
N VAL A 70 -13.04 3.66 -0.12
CA VAL A 70 -12.19 3.42 -1.27
C VAL A 70 -12.96 2.57 -2.28
N THR A 71 -13.91 3.19 -2.93
CA THR A 71 -14.45 2.58 -4.16
C THR A 71 -13.33 2.50 -5.22
N PRO A 72 -13.40 1.64 -6.23
CA PRO A 72 -12.42 1.58 -7.32
C PRO A 72 -12.22 2.92 -8.05
N LYS A 73 -13.12 3.89 -7.83
CA LYS A 73 -13.05 5.25 -8.40
C LYS A 73 -12.29 6.23 -7.50
N CYS A 74 -12.08 5.90 -6.21
CA CYS A 74 -11.34 6.78 -5.29
C CYS A 74 -9.85 6.52 -5.40
N GLN A 75 -9.06 7.59 -5.28
CA GLN A 75 -7.60 7.58 -5.27
C GLN A 75 -7.14 8.17 -3.94
N VAL A 76 -6.48 7.35 -3.11
CA VAL A 76 -6.08 7.72 -1.75
C VAL A 76 -4.56 7.72 -1.61
N ALA A 77 -3.99 8.86 -1.30
CA ALA A 77 -2.58 9.02 -0.97
C ALA A 77 -2.39 9.08 0.55
N LEU A 78 -1.53 8.24 1.10
CA LEU A 78 -1.19 8.19 2.53
C LEU A 78 0.20 8.78 2.74
N VAL A 79 0.34 9.72 3.68
CA VAL A 79 1.63 10.33 4.04
C VAL A 79 1.80 10.28 5.56
N GLY A 80 2.93 9.73 6.02
CA GLY A 80 3.33 9.68 7.42
C GLY A 80 4.54 10.58 7.70
N ASP A 81 4.75 10.91 8.98
CA ASP A 81 5.90 11.71 9.44
C ASP A 81 7.00 10.87 10.09
N THR A 82 6.77 9.58 10.29
CA THR A 82 7.77 8.65 10.84
C THR A 82 7.98 7.46 9.91
N ARG A 83 9.13 6.79 10.07
CA ARG A 83 9.44 5.58 9.32
C ARG A 83 8.44 4.45 9.60
N GLU A 84 8.02 4.32 10.85
CA GLU A 84 7.05 3.31 11.28
C GLU A 84 5.65 3.56 10.69
N LEU A 85 5.19 4.82 10.65
CA LEU A 85 3.95 5.18 9.98
C LEU A 85 4.01 4.91 8.48
N ASN A 86 5.11 5.25 7.83
CA ASN A 86 5.29 5.00 6.41
C ASN A 86 5.29 3.49 6.10
N ALA A 87 5.93 2.66 6.94
CA ALA A 87 5.88 1.20 6.80
C ALA A 87 4.46 0.65 6.98
N ALA A 88 3.68 1.19 7.94
CA ALA A 88 2.29 0.81 8.14
C ALA A 88 1.41 1.24 6.94
N HIS A 89 1.64 2.42 6.39
CA HIS A 89 0.94 2.89 5.19
C HIS A 89 1.27 2.03 3.96
N GLU A 90 2.52 1.61 3.81
CA GLU A 90 2.90 0.71 2.72
C GLU A 90 2.28 -0.69 2.89
N TYR A 91 2.16 -1.19 4.12
CA TYR A 91 1.38 -2.41 4.40
C TYR A 91 -0.09 -2.26 3.96
N ILE A 92 -0.73 -1.12 4.30
CA ILE A 92 -2.11 -0.83 3.87
C ILE A 92 -2.21 -0.76 2.35
N GLU A 93 -1.24 -0.13 1.66
CA GLU A 93 -1.18 -0.10 0.19
C GLU A 93 -1.16 -1.51 -0.41
N VAL A 94 -0.32 -2.41 0.12
CA VAL A 94 -0.23 -3.81 -0.35
C VAL A 94 -1.55 -4.54 -0.16
N CYS A 95 -2.21 -4.40 1.00
CA CYS A 95 -3.51 -5.00 1.26
C CYS A 95 -4.61 -4.43 0.33
N ALA A 96 -4.63 -3.11 0.14
CA ALA A 96 -5.57 -2.42 -0.72
C ALA A 96 -5.44 -2.87 -2.20
N ARG A 97 -4.20 -3.07 -2.68
CA ARG A 97 -3.95 -3.59 -4.02
C ARG A 97 -4.58 -4.95 -4.27
N GLN A 98 -4.58 -5.85 -3.28
CA GLN A 98 -5.22 -7.17 -3.40
C GLN A 98 -6.74 -7.07 -3.59
N GLN A 99 -7.33 -5.98 -3.13
CA GLN A 99 -8.78 -5.70 -3.24
C GLN A 99 -9.09 -4.74 -4.41
N SER A 100 -8.13 -4.53 -5.32
CA SER A 100 -8.26 -3.59 -6.46
C SER A 100 -8.58 -2.15 -6.05
N MET A 101 -8.20 -1.77 -4.82
CA MET A 101 -8.36 -0.41 -4.32
C MET A 101 -7.15 0.44 -4.68
N ASN A 102 -7.38 1.70 -5.01
CA ASN A 102 -6.35 2.63 -5.44
C ASN A 102 -5.81 3.46 -4.25
N VAL A 103 -5.06 2.80 -3.38
CA VAL A 103 -4.38 3.41 -2.24
C VAL A 103 -2.88 3.36 -2.45
N ARG A 104 -2.15 4.43 -2.12
CA ARG A 104 -0.69 4.48 -2.23
C ARG A 104 -0.04 5.25 -1.09
N ALA A 105 1.06 4.73 -0.57
CA ALA A 105 1.88 5.35 0.47
C ALA A 105 3.00 6.21 -0.14
N PHE A 106 3.29 7.35 0.50
CA PHE A 106 4.32 8.29 0.09
C PHE A 106 5.14 8.78 1.28
N GLY A 107 6.41 9.06 1.06
CA GLY A 107 7.29 9.65 2.07
C GLY A 107 7.05 11.16 2.28
N ASP A 108 6.42 11.84 1.31
CA ASP A 108 6.16 13.26 1.36
C ASP A 108 4.88 13.67 0.60
N GLU A 109 4.31 14.81 0.96
CA GLU A 109 3.08 15.32 0.38
C GLU A 109 3.24 15.79 -1.09
N ALA A 110 4.44 16.23 -1.50
CA ALA A 110 4.66 16.68 -2.86
C ALA A 110 4.58 15.52 -3.86
N ALA A 111 5.17 14.37 -3.51
CA ALA A 111 5.06 13.14 -4.30
C ALA A 111 3.61 12.62 -4.34
N ALA A 112 2.91 12.66 -3.20
CA ALA A 112 1.50 12.28 -3.09
C ALA A 112 0.60 13.14 -3.99
N LEU A 113 0.77 14.46 -3.97
CA LEU A 113 0.02 15.40 -4.79
C LEU A 113 0.28 15.21 -6.29
N ARG A 114 1.54 14.97 -6.69
CA ARG A 114 1.84 14.63 -8.10
C ARG A 114 1.07 13.41 -8.56
N TRP A 115 1.12 12.33 -7.77
CA TRP A 115 0.41 11.09 -8.08
C TRP A 115 -1.11 11.27 -8.15
N LEU A 116 -1.70 12.07 -7.26
CA LEU A 116 -3.14 12.37 -7.30
C LEU A 116 -3.57 13.14 -8.57
N ARG A 117 -2.66 13.88 -9.20
CA ARG A 117 -2.91 14.62 -10.45
C ARG A 117 -2.72 13.76 -11.69
N GLU A 118 -1.86 12.77 -11.60
CA GLU A 118 -1.55 11.84 -12.69
C GLU A 118 -2.57 10.69 -12.75
N SER A 119 -2.59 9.98 -13.86
CA SER A 119 -3.31 8.71 -13.93
C SER A 119 -2.65 7.69 -13.00
N PRO A 120 -3.44 6.95 -12.20
CA PRO A 120 -2.87 6.02 -11.23
C PRO A 120 -2.05 4.93 -11.93
N GLN A 121 -0.77 4.86 -11.62
CA GLN A 121 0.11 3.77 -12.03
C GLN A 121 0.30 2.84 -10.82
N PRO A 122 0.12 1.52 -10.98
CA PRO A 122 0.37 0.59 -9.89
C PRO A 122 1.83 0.66 -9.46
N LYS A 123 2.07 0.64 -8.17
CA LYS A 123 3.43 0.51 -7.62
C LYS A 123 3.97 -0.87 -8.00
N GLN A 124 5.17 -0.92 -8.56
CA GLN A 124 5.76 -2.16 -9.02
C GLN A 124 6.58 -2.87 -7.95
N ARG A 125 7.13 -2.13 -6.98
CA ARG A 125 8.01 -2.66 -5.92
C ARG A 125 7.65 -2.10 -4.56
N TYR A 126 7.75 -2.91 -3.52
CA TYR A 126 7.47 -2.59 -2.12
C TYR A 126 8.70 -2.83 -1.27
N GLN A 127 8.85 -2.13 -0.15
CA GLN A 127 9.96 -2.34 0.77
C GLN A 127 9.96 -3.77 1.30
N PHE A 128 11.12 -4.44 1.25
CA PHE A 128 11.26 -5.82 1.72
C PHE A 128 11.52 -5.85 3.23
N THR A 129 10.48 -5.56 3.99
CA THR A 129 10.44 -5.64 5.45
C THR A 129 9.40 -6.65 5.88
N ARG A 130 9.55 -7.22 7.10
CA ARG A 130 8.59 -8.19 7.64
C ARG A 130 7.16 -7.64 7.64
N ILE A 131 7.00 -6.38 8.05
CA ILE A 131 5.69 -5.72 8.13
C ILE A 131 5.03 -5.64 6.76
N VAL A 132 5.74 -5.13 5.76
CA VAL A 132 5.18 -4.95 4.41
C VAL A 132 4.97 -6.29 3.72
N ALA A 133 5.88 -7.26 3.88
CA ALA A 133 5.75 -8.61 3.32
C ALA A 133 4.58 -9.41 3.92
N GLN A 134 4.18 -9.14 5.18
CA GLN A 134 2.97 -9.72 5.78
C GLN A 134 1.68 -9.32 5.05
N GLY A 135 1.68 -8.17 4.38
CA GLY A 135 0.56 -7.72 3.54
C GLY A 135 0.48 -8.41 2.18
N ALA A 136 1.48 -9.19 1.76
CA ALA A 136 1.46 -9.89 0.47
C ALA A 136 0.37 -10.97 0.40
N PRO A 137 -0.10 -11.34 -0.82
CA PRO A 137 -1.22 -12.27 -0.97
C PRO A 137 -0.89 -13.69 -0.48
N GLU A 138 -1.88 -14.35 0.11
CA GLU A 138 -1.89 -15.80 0.39
C GLU A 138 -2.39 -16.59 -0.83
N ALA A 139 -1.78 -16.34 -1.98
CA ALA A 139 -2.14 -16.94 -3.25
C ALA A 139 -0.87 -17.37 -3.99
N ALA A 140 -1.04 -18.31 -4.92
CA ALA A 140 0.03 -18.74 -5.81
C ALA A 140 0.39 -17.64 -6.83
N GLY A 141 1.66 -17.63 -7.21
CA GLY A 141 2.14 -16.68 -8.22
C GLY A 141 3.65 -16.56 -8.27
N VAL A 142 4.11 -15.50 -8.92
CA VAL A 142 5.52 -15.19 -9.09
C VAL A 142 5.90 -14.01 -8.21
N TYR A 143 7.07 -14.05 -7.62
CA TYR A 143 7.65 -12.95 -6.86
C TYR A 143 9.08 -12.69 -7.31
N ALA A 144 9.54 -11.47 -7.06
CA ALA A 144 10.91 -11.04 -7.33
C ALA A 144 11.43 -10.17 -6.17
N LEU A 145 12.71 -10.37 -5.83
CA LEU A 145 13.44 -9.64 -4.81
C LEU A 145 14.50 -8.77 -5.47
N TRP A 146 14.60 -7.54 -5.01
CA TRP A 146 15.43 -6.50 -5.62
C TRP A 146 16.35 -5.85 -4.59
N ASP A 147 17.59 -5.57 -4.97
CA ASP A 147 18.45 -4.64 -4.25
C ASP A 147 18.65 -3.39 -5.12
N GLY A 148 17.98 -2.28 -4.73
CA GLY A 148 17.83 -1.14 -5.61
C GLY A 148 17.17 -1.50 -6.95
N GLU A 149 17.90 -1.38 -8.06
CA GLU A 149 17.43 -1.75 -9.39
C GLU A 149 17.84 -3.17 -9.83
N GLU A 150 18.71 -3.83 -9.06
CA GLU A 150 19.21 -5.16 -9.36
C GLU A 150 18.23 -6.25 -8.90
N LEU A 151 17.97 -7.21 -9.79
CA LEU A 151 17.18 -8.41 -9.47
C LEU A 151 18.06 -9.44 -8.77
N VAL A 152 17.86 -9.60 -7.47
CA VAL A 152 18.60 -10.56 -6.62
C VAL A 152 18.04 -11.98 -6.75
N HIS A 153 16.71 -12.10 -6.74
CA HIS A 153 16.04 -13.40 -6.80
C HIS A 153 14.65 -13.26 -7.45
N CYS A 154 14.22 -14.32 -8.14
CA CYS A 154 12.84 -14.48 -8.56
C CYS A 154 12.43 -15.95 -8.49
N GLY A 155 11.17 -16.21 -8.24
CA GLY A 155 10.66 -17.56 -8.13
C GLY A 155 9.15 -17.65 -8.16
N HIS A 156 8.69 -18.89 -8.33
CA HIS A 156 7.29 -19.28 -8.11
C HIS A 156 7.06 -19.54 -6.62
N ALA A 157 5.84 -19.30 -6.18
CA ALA A 157 5.37 -19.58 -4.84
C ALA A 157 3.95 -20.15 -4.87
N GLU A 158 3.70 -21.20 -4.10
CA GLU A 158 2.33 -21.64 -3.80
C GLU A 158 1.60 -20.61 -2.92
N THR A 159 2.35 -19.92 -2.07
CA THR A 159 1.88 -18.81 -1.26
C THR A 159 2.94 -17.72 -1.26
N ILE A 160 2.68 -16.63 -1.96
CA ILE A 160 3.62 -15.50 -2.14
C ILE A 160 4.08 -14.96 -0.78
N ARG A 161 3.14 -14.75 0.17
CA ARG A 161 3.46 -14.25 1.52
C ARG A 161 4.48 -15.13 2.24
N SER A 162 4.22 -16.44 2.30
CA SER A 162 5.10 -17.38 3.00
C SER A 162 6.49 -17.43 2.38
N SER A 163 6.57 -17.43 1.05
CA SER A 163 7.85 -17.42 0.34
C SER A 163 8.63 -16.14 0.62
N LEU A 164 8.00 -14.96 0.56
CA LEU A 164 8.65 -13.69 0.90
C LEU A 164 9.17 -13.69 2.33
N LEU A 165 8.36 -14.11 3.30
CA LEU A 165 8.76 -14.17 4.71
C LEU A 165 9.95 -15.10 4.94
N SER A 166 10.05 -16.22 4.21
CA SER A 166 11.16 -17.15 4.30
C SER A 166 12.49 -16.59 3.77
N HIS A 167 12.43 -15.60 2.89
CA HIS A 167 13.61 -14.95 2.31
C HIS A 167 14.16 -13.78 3.15
N LEU A 168 13.40 -13.26 4.10
CA LEU A 168 13.77 -12.04 4.85
C LEU A 168 15.12 -12.11 5.55
N GLU A 169 15.52 -13.31 6.00
CA GLU A 169 16.78 -13.51 6.73
C GLU A 169 17.90 -14.10 5.85
N ARG A 170 17.57 -14.52 4.63
CA ARG A 170 18.47 -15.27 3.76
C ARG A 170 18.92 -14.52 2.52
N THR A 171 18.12 -13.53 2.08
CA THR A 171 18.35 -12.83 0.83
C THR A 171 18.54 -11.35 1.09
N PRO A 172 19.70 -10.77 0.79
CA PRO A 172 19.93 -9.34 0.90
C PRO A 172 19.15 -8.62 -0.22
N ALA A 173 17.94 -8.18 0.09
CA ALA A 173 17.09 -7.42 -0.81
C ALA A 173 16.49 -6.24 -0.09
N THR A 174 16.28 -5.14 -0.80
CA THR A 174 15.66 -3.91 -0.28
C THR A 174 14.18 -3.79 -0.65
N HIS A 175 13.79 -4.40 -1.77
CA HIS A 175 12.42 -4.35 -2.29
C HIS A 175 11.96 -5.71 -2.79
N TYR A 176 10.64 -5.87 -2.91
CA TYR A 176 10.02 -7.02 -3.58
C TYR A 176 8.88 -6.57 -4.51
N SER A 177 8.56 -7.43 -5.46
CA SER A 177 7.39 -7.31 -6.33
C SER A 177 6.71 -8.68 -6.45
N TRP A 178 5.44 -8.68 -6.88
CA TRP A 178 4.70 -9.92 -7.05
C TRP A 178 3.58 -9.78 -8.09
N GLU A 179 3.19 -10.91 -8.66
CA GLU A 179 2.00 -11.06 -9.49
C GLU A 179 1.31 -12.38 -9.12
N VAL A 180 0.02 -12.28 -8.75
CA VAL A 180 -0.81 -13.48 -8.54
C VAL A 180 -1.08 -14.09 -9.90
N CYS A 181 -0.78 -15.37 -10.05
CA CYS A 181 -0.90 -16.08 -11.30
C CYS A 181 -1.43 -17.48 -11.07
N ALA A 182 -2.59 -17.79 -11.65
CA ALA A 182 -3.18 -19.13 -11.64
C ALA A 182 -2.88 -19.92 -12.92
N ASP A 183 -2.36 -19.25 -13.96
CA ASP A 183 -2.01 -19.85 -15.25
C ASP A 183 -0.52 -20.18 -15.32
N PRO A 184 -0.14 -21.48 -15.44
CA PRO A 184 1.25 -21.90 -15.55
C PRO A 184 1.99 -21.30 -16.79
N ALA A 185 1.27 -21.00 -17.88
CA ALA A 185 1.87 -20.38 -19.05
C ALA A 185 2.29 -18.94 -18.77
N ARG A 186 1.43 -18.16 -18.09
CA ARG A 186 1.72 -16.79 -17.66
C ARG A 186 2.85 -16.76 -16.63
N GLU A 187 2.86 -17.71 -15.71
CA GLU A 187 3.93 -17.87 -14.74
C GLU A 187 5.30 -18.07 -15.40
N ALA A 188 5.37 -19.00 -16.36
CA ALA A 188 6.60 -19.26 -17.10
C ALA A 188 7.08 -18.04 -17.92
N GLU A 189 6.15 -17.24 -18.44
CA GLU A 189 6.45 -15.98 -19.14
C GLU A 189 7.07 -14.96 -18.20
N LEU A 190 6.43 -14.71 -17.03
CA LEU A 190 6.93 -13.79 -16.00
C LEU A 190 8.32 -14.16 -15.49
N LEU A 191 8.57 -15.44 -15.23
CA LEU A 191 9.88 -15.90 -14.79
C LEU A 191 10.95 -15.66 -15.88
N ARG A 192 10.63 -15.88 -17.15
CA ARG A 192 11.54 -15.55 -18.26
C ARG A 192 11.79 -14.05 -18.38
N GLU A 193 10.78 -13.22 -18.16
CA GLU A 193 10.94 -11.76 -18.16
C GLU A 193 11.89 -11.31 -17.05
N TYR A 194 11.73 -11.84 -15.83
CA TYR A 194 12.63 -11.56 -14.72
C TYR A 194 14.06 -12.08 -14.96
N GLN A 195 14.21 -13.29 -15.50
CA GLN A 195 15.52 -13.86 -15.79
C GLN A 195 16.30 -13.03 -16.82
N ARG A 196 15.62 -12.44 -17.83
CA ARG A 196 16.26 -11.53 -18.81
C ARG A 196 16.76 -10.23 -18.18
N ARG A 197 16.23 -9.82 -17.03
CA ARG A 197 16.63 -8.62 -16.29
C ARG A 197 17.74 -8.87 -15.27
N ARG A 198 18.15 -10.13 -15.11
CA ARG A 198 19.24 -10.50 -14.22
C ARG A 198 20.55 -10.15 -14.92
N PRO A 199 21.42 -9.29 -14.34
CA PRO A 199 22.76 -9.10 -14.86
C PRO A 199 23.51 -10.43 -14.77
N GLY A 200 24.23 -10.80 -15.84
CA GLY A 200 25.03 -12.03 -15.92
C GLY A 200 26.22 -12.01 -14.97
#